data_100dc3f5a387c81119a0e60b96420322
#
_entry.id   100dc3f5a387c81119a0e60b96420322
#
_cell.length_a   1.000
_cell.length_b   1.000
_cell.length_c   1.000
_cell.angle_alpha   90.00
_cell.angle_beta   90.00
_cell.angle_gamma   90.00
#
_symmetry.space_group_name_H-M   'P 1'
#
loop_
_entity.id
_entity.type
_entity.pdbx_description
1 polymer ?
#
loop_
_entity_poly.entity_id
_entity_poly.type
_entity_poly.pdbx_seq_one_letter_code
_entity_poly.pdbx_strand_id
1 'polypeptide(L)'
;TKLVGECNVSNLMAAVIVALRLGVPEAKIRYAAEQIEQVEHRLNMKHIPGGYTIIDDAFNSNPAGSKMALEVLAMMTPGKRIVITPGMIELGDLQEKANEEFGRNIARCADVAIIVGQYNRDAILAGIAEGPIKEENVHTVDSFAEAQRLLQSIGRPGDTVLYENDLPDTFK
;
A
#
# COMPACT_ATOMS: atom_id res chain seq x y z
N THR A 1 18.18 -0.18 9.30
CA THR A 1 17.34 -0.91 8.34
C THR A 1 16.72 0.04 7.32
N LYS A 2 16.44 -0.46 6.12
CA LYS A 2 15.70 0.22 5.05
C LYS A 2 14.19 -0.09 5.06
N LEU A 3 13.73 -0.90 6.00
CA LEU A 3 12.32 -1.25 6.13
C LEU A 3 11.47 -0.04 6.48
N VAL A 4 10.26 0.03 5.95
CA VAL A 4 9.28 1.11 6.13
C VAL A 4 8.03 0.55 6.80
N GLY A 5 7.32 1.39 7.55
CA GLY A 5 6.06 1.05 8.19
C GLY A 5 6.18 0.40 9.57
N GLU A 6 5.18 0.63 10.40
CA GLU A 6 5.16 0.17 11.80
C GLU A 6 5.14 -1.36 11.94
N CYS A 7 4.50 -2.06 10.97
CA CYS A 7 4.51 -3.53 10.92
C CYS A 7 5.95 -4.10 10.87
N ASN A 8 6.83 -3.47 10.07
CA ASN A 8 8.21 -3.88 9.96
C ASN A 8 9.02 -3.59 11.23
N VAL A 9 8.69 -2.51 11.95
CA VAL A 9 9.27 -2.25 13.29
C VAL A 9 8.90 -3.38 14.26
N SER A 10 7.63 -3.78 14.30
CA SER A 10 7.15 -4.87 15.16
C SER A 10 7.82 -6.21 14.81
N ASN A 11 7.94 -6.52 13.51
CA ASN A 11 8.62 -7.72 13.03
C ASN A 11 10.12 -7.73 13.42
N LEU A 12 10.79 -6.59 13.25
CA LEU A 12 12.19 -6.44 13.63
C LEU A 12 12.38 -6.58 15.15
N MET A 13 11.49 -5.99 15.95
CA MET A 13 11.53 -6.12 17.41
C MET A 13 11.39 -7.57 17.85
N ALA A 14 10.47 -8.33 17.24
CA ALA A 14 10.32 -9.77 17.54
C ALA A 14 11.61 -10.53 17.23
N ALA A 15 12.24 -10.28 16.08
CA ALA A 15 13.50 -10.91 15.70
C ALA A 15 14.65 -10.54 16.67
N VAL A 16 14.74 -9.27 17.08
CA VAL A 16 15.72 -8.79 18.06
C VAL A 16 15.53 -9.49 19.43
N ILE A 17 14.29 -9.57 19.92
CA ILE A 17 13.98 -10.25 21.19
C ILE A 17 14.41 -11.72 21.15
N VAL A 18 14.12 -12.42 20.07
CA VAL A 18 14.52 -13.82 19.89
C VAL A 18 16.04 -13.95 19.87
N ALA A 19 16.73 -13.09 19.11
CA ALA A 19 18.21 -13.09 19.04
C ALA A 19 18.86 -12.85 20.42
N LEU A 20 18.35 -11.90 21.19
CA LEU A 20 18.81 -11.63 22.57
C LEU A 20 18.59 -12.85 23.47
N ARG A 21 17.42 -13.51 23.39
CA ARG A 21 17.13 -14.73 24.16
C ARG A 21 18.05 -15.89 23.81
N LEU A 22 18.51 -15.96 22.56
CA LEU A 22 19.48 -16.95 22.11
C LEU A 22 20.92 -16.58 22.42
N GLY A 23 21.15 -15.45 23.10
CA GLY A 23 22.48 -15.02 23.51
C GLY A 23 23.33 -14.40 22.39
N VAL A 24 22.70 -13.93 21.30
CA VAL A 24 23.44 -13.23 20.24
C VAL A 24 23.91 -11.88 20.78
N PRO A 25 25.22 -11.53 20.64
CA PRO A 25 25.73 -10.24 21.10
C PRO A 25 25.04 -9.05 20.45
N GLU A 26 24.73 -8.01 21.23
CA GLU A 26 24.03 -6.81 20.76
C GLU A 26 24.70 -6.15 19.54
N ALA A 27 26.03 -6.11 19.49
CA ALA A 27 26.75 -5.57 18.36
C ALA A 27 26.46 -6.31 17.04
N LYS A 28 26.29 -7.64 17.10
CA LYS A 28 25.90 -8.46 15.94
C LYS A 28 24.44 -8.22 15.54
N ILE A 29 23.56 -8.07 16.53
CA ILE A 29 22.14 -7.77 16.29
C ILE A 29 22.00 -6.41 15.60
N ARG A 30 22.69 -5.39 16.11
CA ARG A 30 22.71 -4.04 15.51
C ARG A 30 23.20 -4.07 14.07
N TYR A 31 24.36 -4.69 13.85
CA TYR A 31 24.92 -4.85 12.51
C TYR A 31 23.95 -5.54 11.55
N ALA A 32 23.34 -6.66 11.98
CA ALA A 32 22.37 -7.38 11.16
C ALA A 32 21.14 -6.51 10.84
N ALA A 33 20.60 -5.77 11.81
CA ALA A 33 19.46 -4.88 11.62
C ALA A 33 19.75 -3.75 10.61
N GLU A 34 20.99 -3.24 10.57
CA GLU A 34 21.41 -2.23 9.58
C GLU A 34 21.48 -2.80 8.16
N GLN A 35 21.77 -4.10 8.02
CA GLN A 35 21.89 -4.77 6.72
C GLN A 35 20.56 -5.28 6.15
N ILE A 36 19.46 -5.20 6.92
CA ILE A 36 18.15 -5.67 6.44
C ILE A 36 17.67 -4.77 5.30
N GLU A 37 17.50 -5.39 4.14
CA GLU A 37 16.95 -4.77 2.92
C GLU A 37 15.42 -4.86 2.91
N GLN A 38 14.80 -4.08 2.03
CA GLN A 38 13.37 -4.16 1.76
C GLN A 38 13.03 -5.49 1.07
N VAL A 39 11.83 -5.99 1.32
CA VAL A 39 11.30 -7.19 0.66
C VAL A 39 10.43 -6.73 -0.52
N GLU A 40 10.64 -7.30 -1.70
CA GLU A 40 9.82 -7.00 -2.87
C GLU A 40 8.34 -7.24 -2.61
N HIS A 41 7.49 -6.35 -3.10
CA HIS A 41 6.03 -6.37 -2.95
C HIS A 41 5.52 -6.36 -1.50
N ARG A 42 6.37 -5.92 -0.54
CA ARG A 42 6.05 -5.81 0.89
C ARG A 42 6.46 -4.45 1.42
N LEU A 43 5.63 -3.42 1.19
CA LEU A 43 5.96 -2.03 1.53
C LEU A 43 7.33 -1.62 0.98
N ASN A 44 7.66 -2.09 -0.21
CA ASN A 44 8.94 -1.81 -0.85
C ASN A 44 8.90 -0.41 -1.47
N MET A 45 9.68 0.51 -0.89
CA MET A 45 9.75 1.89 -1.38
C MET A 45 10.89 2.05 -2.37
N LYS A 46 10.55 2.48 -3.58
CA LYS A 46 11.50 2.74 -4.68
C LYS A 46 11.35 4.20 -5.13
N HIS A 47 12.44 4.96 -5.09
CA HIS A 47 12.47 6.30 -5.64
C HIS A 47 13.03 6.30 -7.07
N ILE A 48 12.24 6.77 -8.02
CA ILE A 48 12.66 6.92 -9.42
C ILE A 48 13.17 8.35 -9.62
N PRO A 49 14.47 8.57 -9.89
CA PRO A 49 15.01 9.90 -10.08
C PRO A 49 14.26 10.66 -11.18
N GLY A 50 13.75 11.85 -10.87
CA GLY A 50 12.94 12.66 -11.80
C GLY A 50 11.55 12.11 -12.11
N GLY A 51 11.10 11.05 -11.39
CA GLY A 51 9.81 10.40 -11.53
C GLY A 51 9.04 10.32 -10.22
N TYR A 52 8.31 9.21 -10.04
CA TYR A 52 7.49 8.93 -8.86
C TYR A 52 8.32 8.30 -7.75
N THR A 53 7.85 8.44 -6.50
CA THR A 53 8.15 7.47 -5.45
C THR A 53 7.11 6.36 -5.55
N ILE A 54 7.53 5.12 -5.61
CA ILE A 54 6.65 3.94 -5.64
C ILE A 54 6.71 3.25 -4.30
N ILE A 55 5.56 3.00 -3.71
CA ILE A 55 5.36 2.09 -2.58
C ILE A 55 4.71 0.84 -3.16
N ASP A 56 5.46 -0.23 -3.21
CA ASP A 56 5.04 -1.50 -3.79
C ASP A 56 4.65 -2.47 -2.66
N ASP A 57 3.35 -2.64 -2.44
CA ASP A 57 2.74 -3.58 -1.49
C ASP A 57 1.76 -4.52 -2.19
N ALA A 58 2.15 -4.98 -3.39
CA ALA A 58 1.29 -5.67 -4.33
C ALA A 58 1.27 -7.20 -4.17
N PHE A 59 1.86 -7.79 -3.12
CA PHE A 59 1.91 -9.25 -3.00
C PHE A 59 0.58 -9.86 -2.54
N ASN A 60 0.04 -9.38 -1.44
CA ASN A 60 -1.22 -9.80 -0.84
C ASN A 60 -1.63 -8.76 0.20
N SER A 61 -2.92 -8.55 0.36
CA SER A 61 -3.43 -7.52 1.24
C SER A 61 -4.40 -8.10 2.29
N ASN A 62 -4.43 -7.44 3.44
CA ASN A 62 -5.40 -7.68 4.50
C ASN A 62 -5.75 -6.33 5.17
N PRO A 63 -6.86 -6.26 5.94
CA PRO A 63 -7.32 -4.98 6.50
C PRO A 63 -6.31 -4.21 7.35
N ALA A 64 -5.43 -4.91 8.08
CA ALA A 64 -4.41 -4.26 8.90
C ALA A 64 -3.22 -3.78 8.05
N GLY A 65 -2.78 -4.61 7.09
CA GLY A 65 -1.70 -4.28 6.17
C GLY A 65 -2.04 -3.10 5.28
N SER A 66 -3.20 -3.12 4.63
CA SER A 66 -3.65 -2.05 3.74
C SER A 66 -3.80 -0.71 4.47
N LYS A 67 -4.29 -0.72 5.71
CA LYS A 67 -4.34 0.48 6.54
C LYS A 67 -2.94 1.03 6.79
N MET A 68 -1.97 0.19 7.17
CA MET A 68 -0.58 0.63 7.40
C MET A 68 0.09 1.14 6.12
N ALA A 69 -0.16 0.52 4.97
CA ALA A 69 0.36 1.00 3.69
C ALA A 69 -0.18 2.39 3.35
N LEU A 70 -1.48 2.62 3.57
CA LEU A 70 -2.10 3.94 3.40
C LEU A 70 -1.56 4.98 4.39
N GLU A 71 -1.28 4.60 5.63
CA GLU A 71 -0.66 5.49 6.62
C GLU A 71 0.77 5.90 6.19
N VAL A 72 1.53 4.99 5.60
CA VAL A 72 2.83 5.32 4.99
C VAL A 72 2.64 6.27 3.80
N LEU A 73 1.67 6.01 2.92
CA LEU A 73 1.35 6.92 1.81
C LEU A 73 0.97 8.32 2.32
N ALA A 74 0.18 8.40 3.40
CA ALA A 74 -0.27 9.68 3.98
C ALA A 74 0.90 10.56 4.48
N MET A 75 2.05 9.98 4.84
CA MET A 75 3.24 10.72 5.26
C MET A 75 4.08 11.25 4.08
N MET A 76 3.77 10.87 2.86
CA MET A 76 4.59 11.22 1.69
C MET A 76 4.36 12.65 1.23
N THR A 77 5.47 13.36 1.02
CA THR A 77 5.53 14.75 0.52
C THR A 77 6.83 14.97 -0.27
N PRO A 78 6.88 15.95 -1.16
CA PRO A 78 5.80 16.71 -1.78
C PRO A 78 5.08 15.90 -2.86
N GLY A 79 4.05 16.44 -3.45
CA GLY A 79 3.33 15.84 -4.56
C GLY A 79 2.05 15.15 -4.12
N LYS A 80 1.33 14.59 -5.09
CA LYS A 80 0.08 13.86 -4.84
C LYS A 80 0.37 12.45 -4.33
N ARG A 81 -0.52 11.99 -3.47
CA ARG A 81 -0.57 10.63 -2.97
C ARG A 81 -1.60 9.87 -3.79
N ILE A 82 -1.15 8.92 -4.57
CA ILE A 82 -1.97 8.16 -5.51
C ILE A 82 -2.02 6.71 -5.02
N VAL A 83 -3.20 6.13 -4.92
CA VAL A 83 -3.37 4.69 -4.66
C VAL A 83 -3.94 4.00 -5.89
N ILE A 84 -3.38 2.83 -6.21
CA ILE A 84 -3.86 1.94 -7.27
C ILE A 84 -4.12 0.58 -6.63
N THR A 85 -5.37 0.10 -6.69
CA THR A 85 -5.76 -1.12 -5.99
C THR A 85 -6.97 -1.81 -6.63
N PRO A 86 -7.00 -3.14 -6.64
CA PRO A 86 -8.20 -3.92 -6.94
C PRO A 86 -9.02 -4.26 -5.66
N GLY A 87 -8.56 -3.82 -4.49
CA GLY A 87 -9.13 -4.19 -3.21
C GLY A 87 -8.60 -5.52 -2.66
N MET A 88 -9.22 -6.00 -1.60
CA MET A 88 -8.83 -7.22 -0.87
C MET A 88 -9.79 -8.37 -1.18
N ILE A 89 -9.27 -9.59 -1.19
CA ILE A 89 -10.02 -10.83 -1.39
C ILE A 89 -9.77 -11.83 -0.24
N GLU A 90 -10.47 -12.96 -0.28
CA GLU A 90 -10.30 -14.06 0.68
C GLU A 90 -10.71 -13.69 2.12
N LEU A 91 -11.64 -12.76 2.30
CA LEU A 91 -12.12 -12.29 3.60
C LEU A 91 -13.49 -12.91 4.01
N GLY A 92 -14.03 -13.83 3.20
CA GLY A 92 -15.31 -14.48 3.46
C GLY A 92 -16.45 -13.46 3.63
N ASP A 93 -17.27 -13.63 4.66
CA ASP A 93 -18.42 -12.74 4.95
C ASP A 93 -18.03 -11.30 5.29
N LEU A 94 -16.75 -11.05 5.55
CA LEU A 94 -16.23 -9.70 5.82
C LEU A 94 -15.76 -8.96 4.57
N GLN A 95 -15.80 -9.60 3.40
CA GLN A 95 -15.26 -9.10 2.14
C GLN A 95 -15.75 -7.69 1.80
N GLU A 96 -17.05 -7.49 1.75
CA GLU A 96 -17.69 -6.23 1.42
C GLU A 96 -17.35 -5.14 2.45
N LYS A 97 -17.59 -5.43 3.74
CA LYS A 97 -17.34 -4.49 4.84
C LYS A 97 -15.87 -4.07 4.95
N ALA A 98 -14.95 -5.00 4.74
CA ALA A 98 -13.53 -4.70 4.80
C ALA A 98 -13.07 -3.81 3.63
N ASN A 99 -13.60 -4.03 2.42
CA ASN A 99 -13.32 -3.17 1.27
C ASN A 99 -13.99 -1.80 1.38
N GLU A 100 -15.16 -1.70 2.00
CA GLU A 100 -15.79 -0.42 2.33
C GLU A 100 -14.95 0.39 3.33
N GLU A 101 -14.46 -0.26 4.42
CA GLU A 101 -13.56 0.41 5.37
C GLU A 101 -12.22 0.80 4.72
N PHE A 102 -11.70 -0.04 3.82
CA PHE A 102 -10.54 0.29 3.02
C PHE A 102 -10.78 1.53 2.16
N GLY A 103 -11.94 1.66 1.52
CA GLY A 103 -12.35 2.85 0.78
C GLY A 103 -12.36 4.12 1.65
N ARG A 104 -12.86 4.04 2.90
CA ARG A 104 -12.81 5.16 3.86
C ARG A 104 -11.37 5.57 4.18
N ASN A 105 -10.49 4.59 4.35
CA ASN A 105 -9.08 4.85 4.62
C ASN A 105 -8.35 5.46 3.40
N ILE A 106 -8.65 4.99 2.18
CA ILE A 106 -8.17 5.61 0.94
C ILE A 106 -8.54 7.08 0.89
N ALA A 107 -9.81 7.39 1.12
CA ALA A 107 -10.31 8.77 1.05
C ALA A 107 -9.64 9.73 2.04
N ARG A 108 -9.13 9.23 3.16
CA ARG A 108 -8.40 10.01 4.18
C ARG A 108 -6.91 10.17 3.86
N CYS A 109 -6.32 9.19 3.19
CA CYS A 109 -4.87 9.09 3.04
C CYS A 109 -4.36 9.49 1.64
N ALA A 110 -5.19 9.36 0.61
CA ALA A 110 -4.82 9.61 -0.78
C ALA A 110 -5.48 10.88 -1.33
N ASP A 111 -4.81 11.48 -2.33
CA ASP A 111 -5.33 12.60 -3.11
C ASP A 111 -5.99 12.12 -4.40
N VAL A 112 -5.59 10.93 -4.90
CA VAL A 112 -6.14 10.28 -6.09
C VAL A 112 -6.28 8.79 -5.82
N ALA A 113 -7.42 8.21 -6.21
CA ALA A 113 -7.68 6.78 -6.15
C ALA A 113 -7.96 6.21 -7.55
N ILE A 114 -7.31 5.12 -7.90
CA ILE A 114 -7.53 4.35 -9.13
C ILE A 114 -7.92 2.93 -8.73
N ILE A 115 -9.21 2.60 -8.89
CA ILE A 115 -9.78 1.32 -8.52
C ILE A 115 -9.80 0.41 -9.75
N VAL A 116 -9.11 -0.73 -9.64
CA VAL A 116 -8.89 -1.66 -10.74
C VAL A 116 -9.88 -2.83 -10.66
N GLY A 117 -10.45 -3.20 -11.80
CA GLY A 117 -11.39 -4.32 -11.90
C GLY A 117 -12.77 -3.99 -11.34
N GLN A 118 -13.64 -4.99 -11.25
CA GLN A 118 -15.04 -4.81 -10.86
C GLN A 118 -15.38 -5.48 -9.52
N TYR A 119 -14.59 -6.47 -9.11
CA TYR A 119 -14.94 -7.38 -8.01
C TYR A 119 -15.22 -6.69 -6.67
N ASN A 120 -14.37 -5.73 -6.27
CA ASN A 120 -14.51 -4.99 -5.02
C ASN A 120 -14.89 -3.51 -5.23
N ARG A 121 -15.13 -3.10 -6.48
CA ARG A 121 -15.29 -1.70 -6.88
C ARG A 121 -16.37 -0.99 -6.08
N ASP A 122 -17.56 -1.56 -6.01
CA ASP A 122 -18.73 -0.91 -5.40
C ASP A 122 -18.52 -0.70 -3.89
N ALA A 123 -17.98 -1.69 -3.20
CA ALA A 123 -17.67 -1.58 -1.77
C ALA A 123 -16.61 -0.50 -1.49
N ILE A 124 -15.54 -0.46 -2.29
CA ILE A 124 -14.49 0.56 -2.15
C ILE A 124 -15.05 1.95 -2.42
N LEU A 125 -15.81 2.12 -3.49
CA LEU A 125 -16.43 3.41 -3.85
C LEU A 125 -17.43 3.88 -2.78
N ALA A 126 -18.21 2.99 -2.19
CA ALA A 126 -19.09 3.31 -1.08
C ALA A 126 -18.31 3.91 0.11
N GLY A 127 -17.20 3.29 0.48
CA GLY A 127 -16.33 3.81 1.53
C GLY A 127 -15.65 5.15 1.16
N ILE A 128 -15.19 5.29 -0.09
CA ILE A 128 -14.59 6.53 -0.58
C ILE A 128 -15.58 7.70 -0.53
N ALA A 129 -16.83 7.47 -0.87
CA ALA A 129 -17.87 8.50 -0.89
C ALA A 129 -18.15 9.14 0.49
N GLU A 130 -17.79 8.46 1.58
CA GLU A 130 -17.91 8.99 2.95
C GLU A 130 -16.74 9.91 3.36
N GLY A 131 -15.71 10.05 2.54
CA GLY A 131 -14.48 10.77 2.88
C GLY A 131 -14.26 12.07 2.11
N PRO A 132 -13.13 12.74 2.33
CA PRO A 132 -12.87 14.07 1.79
C PRO A 132 -12.31 14.09 0.36
N ILE A 133 -11.97 12.94 -0.23
CA ILE A 133 -11.41 12.88 -1.59
C ILE A 133 -12.45 13.37 -2.59
N LYS A 134 -12.04 14.18 -3.55
CA LYS A 134 -12.96 14.72 -4.55
C LYS A 134 -13.31 13.66 -5.59
N GLU A 135 -14.57 13.64 -6.03
CA GLU A 135 -15.07 12.71 -7.04
C GLU A 135 -14.23 12.73 -8.33
N GLU A 136 -13.81 13.89 -8.77
CA GLU A 136 -12.93 14.07 -9.97
C GLU A 136 -11.57 13.39 -9.88
N ASN A 137 -11.14 13.01 -8.66
CA ASN A 137 -9.89 12.30 -8.36
C ASN A 137 -10.10 10.80 -8.09
N VAL A 138 -11.30 10.30 -8.24
CA VAL A 138 -11.64 8.88 -8.09
C VAL A 138 -11.89 8.27 -9.46
N HIS A 139 -11.05 7.34 -9.84
CA HIS A 139 -11.10 6.73 -11.16
C HIS A 139 -11.34 5.23 -11.04
N THR A 140 -12.10 4.68 -11.97
CA THR A 140 -12.31 3.24 -12.11
C THR A 140 -11.81 2.78 -13.47
N VAL A 141 -11.08 1.69 -13.50
CA VAL A 141 -10.53 1.08 -14.71
C VAL A 141 -10.74 -0.43 -14.66
N ASP A 142 -10.77 -1.07 -15.83
CA ASP A 142 -11.05 -2.51 -15.88
C ASP A 142 -9.77 -3.36 -15.81
N SER A 143 -8.60 -2.77 -16.02
CA SER A 143 -7.33 -3.50 -15.99
C SER A 143 -6.19 -2.67 -15.41
N PHE A 144 -5.15 -3.38 -14.92
CA PHE A 144 -3.92 -2.75 -14.45
C PHE A 144 -3.21 -1.97 -15.56
N ALA A 145 -3.26 -2.46 -16.81
CA ALA A 145 -2.70 -1.75 -17.96
C ALA A 145 -3.39 -0.39 -18.21
N GLU A 146 -4.70 -0.31 -17.96
CA GLU A 146 -5.43 0.95 -18.01
C GLU A 146 -5.06 1.87 -16.84
N ALA A 147 -4.93 1.33 -15.64
CA ALA A 147 -4.45 2.08 -14.49
C ALA A 147 -3.08 2.71 -14.74
N GLN A 148 -2.15 1.96 -15.34
CA GLN A 148 -0.84 2.48 -15.69
C GLN A 148 -0.89 3.60 -16.75
N ARG A 149 -1.72 3.45 -17.79
CA ARG A 149 -1.93 4.50 -18.79
C ARG A 149 -2.52 5.76 -18.18
N LEU A 150 -3.50 5.60 -17.29
CA LEU A 150 -4.10 6.71 -16.57
C LEU A 150 -3.05 7.40 -15.67
N LEU A 151 -2.30 6.63 -14.89
CA LEU A 151 -1.21 7.16 -14.07
C LEU A 151 -0.22 7.99 -14.90
N GLN A 152 0.19 7.50 -16.08
CA GLN A 152 1.08 8.25 -16.97
C GLN A 152 0.49 9.58 -17.45
N SER A 153 -0.83 9.68 -17.56
CA SER A 153 -1.51 10.91 -18.02
C SER A 153 -1.70 11.94 -16.91
N ILE A 154 -1.94 11.50 -15.66
CA ILE A 154 -2.28 12.40 -14.55
C ILE A 154 -1.13 12.63 -13.56
N GLY A 155 -0.22 11.66 -13.45
CA GLY A 155 0.88 11.69 -12.49
C GLY A 155 1.98 12.65 -12.91
N ARG A 156 2.71 13.16 -11.92
CA ARG A 156 3.79 14.12 -12.10
C ARG A 156 5.03 13.71 -11.31
N PRO A 157 6.23 14.14 -11.73
CA PRO A 157 7.43 13.96 -10.92
C PRO A 157 7.23 14.51 -9.51
N GLY A 158 7.60 13.71 -8.52
CA GLY A 158 7.42 14.04 -7.10
C GLY A 158 6.17 13.45 -6.45
N ASP A 159 5.23 12.92 -7.24
CA ASP A 159 4.08 12.19 -6.70
C ASP A 159 4.54 10.86 -6.08
N THR A 160 3.75 10.35 -5.15
CA THR A 160 3.93 9.01 -4.57
C THR A 160 2.78 8.11 -4.97
N VAL A 161 3.10 6.92 -5.47
CA VAL A 161 2.14 5.91 -5.93
C VAL A 161 2.24 4.68 -5.04
N LEU A 162 1.15 4.34 -4.37
CA LEU A 162 0.99 3.07 -3.67
C LEU A 162 0.29 2.07 -4.61
N TYR A 163 0.95 0.97 -4.89
CA TYR A 163 0.33 -0.23 -5.44
C TYR A 163 -0.04 -1.14 -4.28
N GLU A 164 -1.33 -1.22 -3.99
CA GLU A 164 -1.87 -1.99 -2.87
C GLU A 164 -2.64 -3.19 -3.38
N ASN A 165 -2.11 -4.38 -3.13
CA ASN A 165 -2.59 -5.66 -3.61
C ASN A 165 -2.46 -5.87 -5.12
N ASP A 166 -2.37 -7.13 -5.52
CA ASP A 166 -2.63 -7.63 -6.87
C ASP A 166 -3.54 -8.86 -6.78
N LEU A 167 -4.55 -8.94 -7.61
CA LEU A 167 -5.47 -10.08 -7.59
C LEU A 167 -4.92 -11.22 -8.45
N PRO A 168 -5.11 -12.47 -8.02
CA PRO A 168 -4.92 -13.63 -8.90
C PRO A 168 -5.74 -13.52 -10.18
N ASP A 169 -5.27 -14.13 -11.27
CA ASP A 169 -5.93 -14.04 -12.59
C ASP A 169 -7.38 -14.51 -12.59
N THR A 170 -7.77 -15.34 -11.63
CA THR A 170 -9.16 -15.81 -11.45
C THR A 170 -10.13 -14.72 -11.00
N PHE A 171 -9.64 -13.56 -10.57
CA PHE A 171 -10.43 -12.41 -10.09
C PHE A 171 -10.23 -11.14 -10.95
N LYS A 172 -9.50 -11.30 -12.07
CA LYS A 172 -9.26 -10.21 -13.04
C LYS A 172 -10.30 -10.18 -14.12
#